data_c691ba466eebaa343cb50a5a355f5792
#
_entry.id   c691ba466eebaa343cb50a5a355f5792
#
_cell.length_a   1.000
_cell.length_b   1.000
_cell.length_c   1.000
_cell.angle_alpha   90.00
_cell.angle_beta   90.00
_cell.angle_gamma   90.00
#
_symmetry.space_group_name_H-M   'P 1'
#
loop_
_entity.id
_entity.type
_entity.pdbx_description
1 polymer ?
#
loop_
_entity_poly.entity_id
_entity_poly.type
_entity_poly.pdbx_seq_one_letter_code
_entity_poly.pdbx_strand_id
1 'polypeptide(L)'
;MPNIRVRLLVVPVVLSGFLTVAGLPPAATAATASVPADSLWFDGAPLTVQGGRFTDGQGREIVLRGYNVSGETKLEENGGLPFASVADAEKSATALRALGGANTVRFLLSWAHAEPVRGQVDTGYLAAVTAQMRALLDAGIRVFPDFHQDLYSRHLFNSGSWYTGDGAPKWAAEAGSYPAESCGICLFWGQNITQNAAVQKAQHDFWHNSYGLQDAFLATAQTTMTYLRQHLGGPEFADIVGFDPYNEPYAGTYDSGQTSRTWEKDLLWPFYVRFRARMDAAGWQDKPAFVEPNLFWNANISTQKQEGGLLDAGTLGPRYVFNTHFYDQKAISGILMWGKAADGQYASDLAAVRDRAAAAGTAAVVSEFGHPLSGTVSDKAPTVLKAMYQALDSRVPGASWWTDPAASGPVLSGTQWQWDLYNGRHHELMNGNPDKVLTSGDAWNDEDLSAVRLDDSGNVTLRQDARLLDRLYPSATAGTALAFTYEDRSRDGSTTLTWNPVPSSLPNVAELVGSGRYGLLVWRSGDGSAPTELHLPASFPTASTTVVSDLGTACAPPAYTGAATPVAVAPEPGGTGSRRLLLTDTDSGALHYALVTNGATAPSADLLDAAKSELAAWVAAHF
;
A
#
# COMPACT_ATOMS: atom_id res chain seq x y z
N MET A 1 60.10 43.41 3.00
CA MET A 1 61.41 43.26 2.35
C MET A 1 61.83 41.81 2.51
N PRO A 2 62.50 41.20 1.52
CA PRO A 2 61.93 40.77 0.25
C PRO A 2 61.99 39.24 0.04
N ASN A 3 61.26 38.83 -0.99
CA ASN A 3 61.24 37.55 -1.65
C ASN A 3 62.54 36.80 -1.89
N ILE A 4 62.54 35.46 -1.79
CA ILE A 4 63.36 34.59 -2.65
C ILE A 4 62.49 33.39 -3.08
N ARG A 5 62.24 33.28 -4.40
CA ARG A 5 61.74 32.12 -5.10
C ARG A 5 62.90 31.18 -5.44
N VAL A 6 62.78 29.91 -5.09
CA VAL A 6 63.65 28.86 -5.66
C VAL A 6 62.78 27.93 -6.52
N ARG A 7 63.12 27.90 -7.82
CA ARG A 7 62.58 26.88 -8.76
C ARG A 7 63.51 25.67 -8.72
N LEU A 8 62.98 24.51 -8.46
CA LEU A 8 63.67 23.26 -8.75
C LEU A 8 63.08 22.64 -10.03
N LEU A 9 64.01 22.47 -11.01
CA LEU A 9 63.76 21.62 -12.18
C LEU A 9 63.89 20.15 -11.76
N VAL A 10 62.93 19.31 -12.16
CA VAL A 10 63.09 17.87 -12.10
C VAL A 10 62.95 17.32 -13.51
N VAL A 11 64.00 16.64 -13.93
CA VAL A 11 64.13 15.90 -15.20
C VAL A 11 63.42 14.54 -15.04
N PRO A 12 62.64 14.08 -15.99
CA PRO A 12 62.07 12.72 -15.90
C PRO A 12 63.05 11.68 -16.45
N VAL A 13 63.33 10.66 -15.64
CA VAL A 13 64.00 9.44 -16.10
C VAL A 13 62.89 8.46 -16.54
N VAL A 14 62.93 8.07 -17.81
CA VAL A 14 62.07 7.02 -18.38
C VAL A 14 62.69 5.69 -18.07
N LEU A 15 62.06 4.87 -17.24
CA LEU A 15 62.37 3.45 -17.12
C LEU A 15 61.27 2.66 -17.81
N SER A 16 61.59 2.02 -18.92
CA SER A 16 60.70 1.08 -19.62
C SER A 16 60.79 -0.28 -18.93
N GLY A 17 59.76 -0.60 -18.14
CA GLY A 17 59.55 -1.93 -17.60
C GLY A 17 58.37 -2.62 -18.30
N PHE A 18 58.64 -3.68 -19.04
CA PHE A 18 57.59 -4.54 -19.58
C PHE A 18 56.95 -5.34 -18.44
N LEU A 19 55.71 -5.02 -18.06
CA LEU A 19 54.84 -5.84 -17.24
C LEU A 19 53.87 -6.58 -18.16
N THR A 20 54.03 -7.87 -18.24
CA THR A 20 53.02 -8.78 -18.83
C THR A 20 51.78 -8.80 -17.93
N VAL A 21 50.72 -8.13 -18.38
CA VAL A 21 49.40 -8.21 -17.76
C VAL A 21 48.78 -9.57 -18.12
N ALA A 22 48.73 -10.49 -17.14
CA ALA A 22 47.90 -11.66 -17.25
C ALA A 22 46.42 -11.20 -17.34
N GLY A 23 45.79 -11.51 -18.47
CA GLY A 23 44.37 -11.15 -18.69
C GLY A 23 43.47 -11.82 -17.66
N LEU A 24 42.71 -11.02 -16.92
CA LEU A 24 41.56 -11.47 -16.18
C LEU A 24 40.52 -12.05 -17.17
N PRO A 25 39.89 -13.18 -16.86
CA PRO A 25 38.82 -13.68 -17.71
C PRO A 25 37.70 -12.63 -17.75
N PRO A 26 37.03 -12.47 -18.90
CA PRO A 26 35.90 -11.56 -18.99
C PRO A 26 34.85 -11.95 -17.95
N ALA A 27 34.38 -10.99 -17.18
CA ALA A 27 33.24 -11.15 -16.29
C ALA A 27 32.08 -11.71 -17.13
N ALA A 28 31.60 -12.90 -16.76
CA ALA A 28 30.40 -13.45 -17.36
C ALA A 28 29.28 -12.44 -17.13
N THR A 29 28.87 -11.74 -18.17
CA THR A 29 27.60 -11.02 -18.19
C THR A 29 26.52 -12.07 -17.94
N ALA A 30 25.91 -12.03 -16.76
CA ALA A 30 24.68 -12.75 -16.51
C ALA A 30 23.70 -12.30 -17.59
N ALA A 31 23.38 -13.20 -18.51
CA ALA A 31 22.29 -12.94 -19.45
C ALA A 31 21.05 -12.75 -18.59
N THR A 32 20.52 -11.56 -18.55
CA THR A 32 19.18 -11.28 -18.02
C THR A 32 18.23 -12.13 -18.85
N ALA A 33 17.73 -13.22 -18.25
CA ALA A 33 16.69 -14.02 -18.88
C ALA A 33 15.51 -13.08 -19.10
N SER A 34 15.21 -12.79 -20.37
CA SER A 34 14.04 -12.02 -20.72
C SER A 34 12.81 -12.77 -20.21
N VAL A 35 12.03 -12.14 -19.33
CA VAL A 35 10.74 -12.67 -18.91
C VAL A 35 9.88 -12.78 -20.16
N PRO A 36 9.27 -13.94 -20.46
CA PRO A 36 8.41 -14.07 -21.63
C PRO A 36 7.26 -13.06 -21.58
N ALA A 37 6.90 -12.48 -22.71
CA ALA A 37 5.84 -11.48 -22.81
C ALA A 37 4.50 -11.95 -22.23
N ASP A 38 4.21 -13.24 -22.27
CA ASP A 38 2.97 -13.87 -21.82
C ASP A 38 2.83 -13.98 -20.28
N SER A 39 3.87 -13.65 -19.53
CA SER A 39 3.90 -13.72 -18.06
C SER A 39 4.05 -12.34 -17.42
N LEU A 40 3.72 -11.28 -18.15
CA LEU A 40 3.92 -9.91 -17.69
C LEU A 40 2.96 -9.54 -16.57
N TRP A 41 3.52 -9.17 -15.44
CA TRP A 41 2.87 -8.46 -14.37
C TRP A 41 2.20 -7.17 -14.87
N PHE A 42 2.90 -6.47 -15.79
CA PHE A 42 2.44 -5.35 -16.55
C PHE A 42 2.34 -5.74 -18.01
N ASP A 43 1.14 -5.72 -18.54
CA ASP A 43 0.88 -5.99 -19.96
C ASP A 43 0.81 -4.69 -20.80
N GLY A 44 1.13 -3.56 -20.17
CA GLY A 44 1.06 -2.23 -20.79
C GLY A 44 -0.37 -1.68 -20.91
N ALA A 45 -1.35 -2.41 -20.40
CA ALA A 45 -2.73 -1.96 -20.31
C ALA A 45 -3.05 -1.40 -18.92
N PRO A 46 -3.89 -0.35 -18.80
CA PRO A 46 -4.32 0.15 -17.52
C PRO A 46 -5.18 -0.87 -16.79
N LEU A 47 -5.09 -0.88 -15.44
CA LEU A 47 -6.06 -1.62 -14.64
C LEU A 47 -7.45 -0.99 -14.79
N THR A 48 -8.45 -1.86 -14.93
CA THR A 48 -9.86 -1.48 -14.97
C THR A 48 -10.60 -2.06 -13.77
N VAL A 49 -11.80 -1.55 -13.49
CA VAL A 49 -12.69 -2.14 -12.49
C VAL A 49 -13.79 -2.89 -13.20
N GLN A 50 -13.84 -4.22 -13.00
CA GLN A 50 -14.85 -5.08 -13.59
C GLN A 50 -15.38 -6.07 -12.53
N GLY A 51 -16.70 -6.23 -12.46
CA GLY A 51 -17.32 -7.16 -11.51
C GLY A 51 -16.93 -6.93 -10.04
N GLY A 52 -16.65 -5.69 -9.66
CA GLY A 52 -16.23 -5.35 -8.30
C GLY A 52 -14.76 -5.68 -7.99
N ARG A 53 -13.91 -5.87 -9.01
CA ARG A 53 -12.50 -6.22 -8.86
C ARG A 53 -11.63 -5.35 -9.78
N PHE A 54 -10.36 -5.19 -9.43
CA PHE A 54 -9.37 -4.71 -10.39
C PHE A 54 -9.05 -5.82 -11.39
N THR A 55 -9.00 -5.46 -12.65
CA THR A 55 -8.76 -6.41 -13.74
C THR A 55 -7.69 -5.84 -14.67
N ASP A 56 -6.70 -6.64 -15.04
CA ASP A 56 -5.68 -6.28 -16.03
C ASP A 56 -6.17 -6.49 -17.48
N GLY A 57 -5.33 -6.14 -18.46
CA GLY A 57 -5.64 -6.31 -19.89
C GLY A 57 -5.80 -7.76 -20.35
N GLN A 58 -5.40 -8.73 -19.52
CA GLN A 58 -5.57 -10.16 -19.76
C GLN A 58 -6.81 -10.75 -19.07
N GLY A 59 -7.61 -9.92 -18.41
CA GLY A 59 -8.82 -10.33 -17.70
C GLY A 59 -8.58 -10.99 -16.35
N ARG A 60 -7.36 -10.89 -15.78
CA ARG A 60 -7.04 -11.44 -14.47
C ARG A 60 -7.47 -10.49 -13.35
N GLU A 61 -7.98 -11.07 -12.26
CA GLU A 61 -8.24 -10.32 -11.01
C GLU A 61 -6.90 -9.92 -10.37
N ILE A 62 -6.72 -8.64 -10.04
CA ILE A 62 -5.50 -8.08 -9.45
C ILE A 62 -5.76 -7.66 -8.02
N VAL A 63 -4.88 -8.09 -7.11
CA VAL A 63 -4.85 -7.61 -5.72
C VAL A 63 -3.68 -6.66 -5.55
N LEU A 64 -3.97 -5.44 -5.11
CA LEU A 64 -2.98 -4.42 -4.81
C LEU A 64 -2.55 -4.52 -3.35
N ARG A 65 -1.25 -4.70 -3.10
CA ARG A 65 -0.63 -4.76 -1.77
C ARG A 65 0.57 -3.84 -1.73
N GLY A 66 0.67 -3.04 -0.68
CA GLY A 66 1.81 -2.16 -0.52
C GLY A 66 1.69 -1.19 0.63
N TYR A 67 2.18 0.02 0.40
CA TYR A 67 2.35 1.00 1.46
C TYR A 67 2.01 2.41 0.97
N ASN A 68 1.74 3.29 1.94
CA ASN A 68 1.73 4.73 1.72
C ASN A 68 3.17 5.24 1.71
N VAL A 69 3.56 5.98 0.68
CA VAL A 69 4.83 6.68 0.58
C VAL A 69 4.57 8.18 0.50
N SER A 70 4.99 8.97 1.46
CA SER A 70 5.21 8.63 2.85
C SER A 70 4.75 9.80 3.73
N GLY A 71 4.71 9.64 5.06
CA GLY A 71 4.43 10.71 6.02
C GLY A 71 5.40 11.89 5.93
N GLU A 72 6.59 11.72 5.35
CA GLU A 72 7.54 12.79 5.01
C GLU A 72 6.91 13.92 4.18
N THR A 73 5.95 13.60 3.32
CA THR A 73 5.21 14.56 2.51
C THR A 73 4.47 15.61 3.36
N LYS A 74 4.14 15.28 4.61
CA LYS A 74 3.51 16.18 5.58
C LYS A 74 4.49 17.26 6.12
N LEU A 75 5.80 17.08 5.88
CA LEU A 75 6.87 17.95 6.38
C LEU A 75 7.42 18.87 5.28
N GLU A 76 8.07 19.95 5.70
CA GLU A 76 8.75 20.86 4.77
C GLU A 76 10.19 20.41 4.45
N GLU A 77 10.74 19.44 5.20
CA GLU A 77 12.15 19.03 5.11
C GLU A 77 12.58 18.66 3.70
N ASN A 78 11.71 17.95 2.96
CA ASN A 78 11.95 17.56 1.57
C ASN A 78 11.04 18.29 0.59
N GLY A 79 10.50 19.44 0.95
CA GLY A 79 9.62 20.22 0.07
C GLY A 79 8.29 19.52 -0.23
N GLY A 80 7.73 18.81 0.75
CA GLY A 80 6.48 18.07 0.60
C GLY A 80 6.58 16.86 -0.33
N LEU A 81 7.77 16.28 -0.49
CA LEU A 81 8.04 15.09 -1.30
C LEU A 81 8.27 13.87 -0.40
N PRO A 82 7.85 12.66 -0.83
CA PRO A 82 8.08 11.43 -0.07
C PRO A 82 9.55 11.05 0.12
N PHE A 83 10.44 11.51 -0.76
CA PHE A 83 11.86 11.19 -0.74
C PHE A 83 12.71 12.44 -0.95
N ALA A 84 13.87 12.50 -0.28
CA ALA A 84 14.81 13.60 -0.41
C ALA A 84 15.46 13.67 -1.82
N SER A 85 15.47 12.54 -2.53
CA SER A 85 16.07 12.44 -3.87
C SER A 85 15.44 11.32 -4.70
N VAL A 86 15.65 11.34 -6.02
CA VAL A 86 15.28 10.23 -6.91
C VAL A 86 16.07 8.96 -6.54
N ALA A 87 17.33 9.07 -6.13
CA ALA A 87 18.12 7.92 -5.69
C ALA A 87 17.54 7.24 -4.43
N ASP A 88 16.96 8.01 -3.51
CA ASP A 88 16.25 7.44 -2.37
C ASP A 88 14.92 6.82 -2.79
N ALA A 89 14.23 7.38 -3.77
CA ALA A 89 13.04 6.74 -4.36
C ALA A 89 13.38 5.40 -5.01
N GLU A 90 14.47 5.29 -5.78
CA GLU A 90 14.97 4.05 -6.38
C GLU A 90 15.37 3.00 -5.33
N LYS A 91 16.08 3.43 -4.28
CA LYS A 91 16.43 2.60 -3.13
C LYS A 91 15.17 2.08 -2.43
N SER A 92 14.21 2.97 -2.20
CA SER A 92 12.92 2.64 -1.60
C SER A 92 12.14 1.66 -2.45
N ALA A 93 12.06 1.88 -3.77
CA ALA A 93 11.38 0.99 -4.70
C ALA A 93 11.93 -0.44 -4.65
N THR A 94 13.26 -0.58 -4.65
CA THR A 94 13.92 -1.89 -4.49
C THR A 94 13.54 -2.55 -3.16
N ALA A 95 13.56 -1.80 -2.06
CA ALA A 95 13.24 -2.33 -0.75
C ALA A 95 11.74 -2.66 -0.59
N LEU A 96 10.83 -1.83 -1.13
CA LEU A 96 9.38 -2.08 -1.17
C LEU A 96 9.08 -3.45 -1.80
N ARG A 97 9.75 -3.77 -2.91
CA ARG A 97 9.62 -5.07 -3.57
C ARG A 97 10.25 -6.19 -2.75
N ALA A 98 11.52 -6.05 -2.37
CA ALA A 98 12.32 -7.12 -1.79
C ALA A 98 12.01 -7.42 -0.31
N LEU A 99 11.58 -6.44 0.46
CA LEU A 99 11.34 -6.53 1.89
C LEU A 99 9.86 -6.41 2.27
N GLY A 100 9.10 -5.64 1.49
CA GLY A 100 7.69 -5.36 1.75
C GLY A 100 6.71 -6.15 0.88
N GLY A 101 7.19 -6.89 -0.13
CA GLY A 101 6.34 -7.63 -1.07
C GLY A 101 5.34 -6.73 -1.84
N ALA A 102 5.64 -5.43 -1.98
CA ALA A 102 4.72 -4.46 -2.53
C ALA A 102 4.61 -4.56 -4.05
N ASN A 103 3.39 -4.48 -4.57
CA ASN A 103 3.10 -4.30 -6.00
C ASN A 103 2.44 -2.95 -6.30
N THR A 104 2.14 -2.19 -5.27
CA THR A 104 1.54 -0.85 -5.37
C THR A 104 2.01 0.06 -4.26
N VAL A 105 1.89 1.36 -4.48
CA VAL A 105 2.00 2.38 -3.43
C VAL A 105 0.91 3.44 -3.60
N ARG A 106 0.44 3.98 -2.49
CA ARG A 106 -0.27 5.25 -2.43
C ARG A 106 0.77 6.34 -2.27
N PHE A 107 0.86 7.24 -3.24
CA PHE A 107 1.89 8.27 -3.32
C PHE A 107 1.31 9.61 -2.89
N LEU A 108 1.77 10.11 -1.76
CA LEU A 108 1.25 11.34 -1.16
C LEU A 108 1.71 12.58 -1.93
N LEU A 109 0.78 13.50 -2.16
CA LEU A 109 0.97 14.81 -2.77
C LEU A 109 0.51 15.90 -1.82
N SER A 110 1.21 17.02 -1.79
CA SER A 110 0.83 18.19 -1.00
C SER A 110 0.20 19.27 -1.89
N TRP A 111 -1.02 19.70 -1.59
CA TRP A 111 -1.63 20.86 -2.24
C TRP A 111 -0.83 22.14 -1.98
N ALA A 112 -0.30 22.29 -0.75
CA ALA A 112 0.51 23.45 -0.37
C ALA A 112 1.74 23.62 -1.27
N HIS A 113 2.39 22.51 -1.64
CA HIS A 113 3.57 22.53 -2.51
C HIS A 113 3.20 22.55 -4.00
N ALA A 114 2.07 21.97 -4.37
CA ALA A 114 1.59 22.02 -5.75
C ALA A 114 1.11 23.44 -6.15
N GLU A 115 0.52 24.20 -5.21
CA GLU A 115 0.01 25.57 -5.45
C GLU A 115 0.36 26.51 -4.28
N PRO A 116 1.66 26.83 -4.08
CA PRO A 116 2.10 27.67 -2.97
C PRO A 116 1.57 29.12 -3.06
N VAL A 117 1.26 29.58 -4.27
CA VAL A 117 0.63 30.87 -4.56
C VAL A 117 -0.64 30.62 -5.35
N ARG A 118 -1.75 31.21 -4.92
CA ARG A 118 -3.06 31.02 -5.55
C ARG A 118 -3.03 31.22 -7.07
N GLY A 119 -3.47 30.22 -7.81
CA GLY A 119 -3.50 30.24 -9.28
C GLY A 119 -2.13 29.99 -9.94
N GLN A 120 -1.11 29.65 -9.17
CA GLN A 120 0.25 29.38 -9.69
C GLN A 120 0.72 27.99 -9.25
N VAL A 121 0.56 27.03 -10.13
CA VAL A 121 1.04 25.65 -9.89
C VAL A 121 2.56 25.61 -10.04
N ASP A 122 3.26 25.01 -9.06
CA ASP A 122 4.70 24.81 -9.07
C ASP A 122 5.07 23.61 -9.95
N THR A 123 5.52 23.89 -11.16
CA THR A 123 5.98 22.87 -12.11
C THR A 123 7.29 22.22 -11.69
N GLY A 124 8.10 22.85 -10.84
CA GLY A 124 9.31 22.26 -10.26
C GLY A 124 8.94 21.14 -9.28
N TYR A 125 7.97 21.39 -8.40
CA TYR A 125 7.42 20.36 -7.54
C TYR A 125 6.84 19.19 -8.34
N LEU A 126 6.01 19.46 -9.36
CA LEU A 126 5.44 18.42 -10.20
C LEU A 126 6.48 17.60 -10.97
N ALA A 127 7.59 18.22 -11.38
CA ALA A 127 8.71 17.53 -12.01
C ALA A 127 9.39 16.56 -11.04
N ALA A 128 9.62 16.98 -9.79
CA ALA A 128 10.18 16.13 -8.75
C ALA A 128 9.27 14.97 -8.39
N VAL A 129 7.97 15.23 -8.21
CA VAL A 129 6.92 14.19 -8.02
C VAL A 129 6.98 13.15 -9.14
N THR A 130 6.97 13.61 -10.41
CA THR A 130 6.99 12.72 -11.57
C THR A 130 8.25 11.85 -11.61
N ALA A 131 9.42 12.42 -11.27
CA ALA A 131 10.68 11.68 -11.24
C ALA A 131 10.70 10.60 -10.15
N GLN A 132 10.17 10.90 -8.96
CA GLN A 132 10.06 9.92 -7.87
C GLN A 132 9.02 8.83 -8.19
N MET A 133 7.87 9.16 -8.78
CA MET A 133 6.90 8.17 -9.26
C MET A 133 7.51 7.26 -10.31
N ARG A 134 8.29 7.79 -11.26
CA ARG A 134 8.97 6.99 -12.29
C ARG A 134 9.90 5.95 -11.67
N ALA A 135 10.67 6.30 -10.65
CA ALA A 135 11.54 5.35 -9.95
C ALA A 135 10.77 4.14 -9.37
N LEU A 136 9.54 4.38 -8.89
CA LEU A 136 8.66 3.31 -8.40
C LEU A 136 8.08 2.47 -9.55
N LEU A 137 7.62 3.11 -10.61
CA LEU A 137 7.07 2.46 -11.81
C LEU A 137 8.13 1.59 -12.52
N ASP A 138 9.37 2.09 -12.65
CA ASP A 138 10.50 1.35 -13.24
C ASP A 138 10.86 0.08 -12.45
N ALA A 139 10.60 0.08 -11.12
CA ALA A 139 10.74 -1.09 -10.26
C ALA A 139 9.54 -2.06 -10.33
N GLY A 140 8.57 -1.82 -11.20
CA GLY A 140 7.37 -2.63 -11.33
C GLY A 140 6.36 -2.43 -10.20
N ILE A 141 6.30 -1.26 -9.61
CA ILE A 141 5.33 -0.89 -8.58
C ILE A 141 4.29 0.04 -9.19
N ARG A 142 3.02 -0.35 -9.13
CA ARG A 142 1.90 0.52 -9.52
C ARG A 142 1.72 1.66 -8.55
N VAL A 143 1.27 2.80 -9.04
CA VAL A 143 1.13 4.01 -8.23
C VAL A 143 -0.29 4.54 -8.32
N PHE A 144 -0.88 4.96 -7.20
CA PHE A 144 -2.02 5.87 -7.20
C PHE A 144 -1.69 7.10 -6.34
N PRO A 145 -1.67 8.30 -6.94
CA PRO A 145 -1.44 9.52 -6.20
C PRO A 145 -2.63 9.87 -5.31
N ASP A 146 -2.32 10.53 -4.20
CA ASP A 146 -3.26 11.02 -3.19
C ASP A 146 -2.96 12.47 -2.86
N PHE A 147 -3.95 13.36 -2.94
CA PHE A 147 -3.84 14.67 -2.31
C PHE A 147 -4.09 14.55 -0.81
N HIS A 148 -2.96 14.47 -0.10
CA HIS A 148 -2.98 14.25 1.34
C HIS A 148 -3.27 15.53 2.11
N GLN A 149 -4.07 15.40 3.14
CA GLN A 149 -4.32 16.41 4.16
C GLN A 149 -4.63 15.74 5.50
N ASP A 150 -4.14 16.36 6.56
CA ASP A 150 -4.60 16.12 7.93
C ASP A 150 -4.84 17.46 8.60
N LEU A 151 -6.00 17.63 9.26
CA LEU A 151 -6.35 18.85 9.95
C LEU A 151 -6.31 20.09 9.04
N TYR A 152 -6.55 19.91 7.75
CA TYR A 152 -6.65 20.92 6.68
C TYR A 152 -5.33 21.62 6.33
N SER A 153 -4.60 22.22 7.29
CA SER A 153 -3.38 22.99 7.02
C SER A 153 -2.56 23.25 8.28
N ARG A 154 -1.23 23.22 8.15
CA ARG A 154 -0.32 23.66 9.22
C ARG A 154 -0.48 25.13 9.58
N HIS A 155 -0.95 25.96 8.66
CA HIS A 155 -1.12 27.39 8.84
C HIS A 155 -2.32 27.77 9.71
N LEU A 156 -3.12 26.81 10.15
CA LEU A 156 -4.12 26.99 11.21
C LEU A 156 -3.52 26.89 12.62
N PHE A 157 -2.27 26.47 12.75
CA PHE A 157 -1.61 26.19 14.02
C PHE A 157 -0.42 27.14 14.25
N ASN A 158 -0.24 27.58 15.50
CA ASN A 158 0.89 28.42 15.90
C ASN A 158 1.91 27.61 16.73
N SER A 159 3.03 28.24 17.07
CA SER A 159 4.10 27.61 17.84
C SER A 159 3.71 27.17 19.26
N GLY A 160 2.58 27.66 19.79
CA GLY A 160 2.03 27.24 21.07
C GLY A 160 1.21 25.94 20.99
N SER A 161 0.84 25.50 19.78
CA SER A 161 0.01 24.32 19.58
C SER A 161 0.83 23.03 19.80
N TRP A 162 0.20 22.01 20.41
CA TRP A 162 0.80 20.68 20.53
C TRP A 162 0.80 19.90 19.23
N TYR A 163 -0.16 20.19 18.36
CA TYR A 163 -0.36 19.48 17.12
C TYR A 163 -0.31 20.46 15.94
N THR A 164 -0.16 19.92 14.74
CA THR A 164 -0.19 20.67 13.49
C THR A 164 -1.04 19.93 12.45
N GLY A 165 -1.39 20.61 11.37
CA GLY A 165 -1.99 20.02 10.18
C GLY A 165 -1.02 20.00 9.01
N ASP A 166 -1.48 19.49 7.89
CA ASP A 166 -0.85 19.57 6.57
C ASP A 166 -1.92 19.68 5.47
N GLY A 167 -1.51 19.76 4.22
CA GLY A 167 -2.38 19.75 3.03
C GLY A 167 -2.57 21.12 2.39
N ALA A 168 -3.48 21.95 2.90
CA ALA A 168 -3.83 23.20 2.23
C ALA A 168 -2.74 24.29 2.37
N PRO A 169 -2.48 25.07 1.30
CA PRO A 169 -1.52 26.15 1.31
C PRO A 169 -1.93 27.32 2.20
N LYS A 170 -0.94 28.13 2.56
CA LYS A 170 -1.13 29.30 3.43
C LYS A 170 -2.27 30.20 2.97
N TRP A 171 -2.32 30.55 1.69
CA TRP A 171 -3.37 31.42 1.14
C TRP A 171 -4.78 30.84 1.29
N ALA A 172 -4.91 29.49 1.29
CA ALA A 172 -6.20 28.82 1.50
C ALA A 172 -6.58 28.82 2.98
N ALA A 173 -5.61 28.61 3.88
CA ALA A 173 -5.82 28.70 5.33
C ALA A 173 -6.11 30.13 5.80
N GLU A 174 -5.66 31.15 5.07
CA GLU A 174 -5.91 32.57 5.37
C GLU A 174 -7.12 33.15 4.63
N ALA A 175 -7.80 32.39 3.77
CA ALA A 175 -8.92 32.88 2.97
C ALA A 175 -10.14 33.27 3.82
N GLY A 176 -10.37 32.60 4.92
CA GLY A 176 -11.43 32.88 5.87
C GLY A 176 -10.93 33.51 7.17
N SER A 177 -11.84 34.16 7.89
CA SER A 177 -11.56 34.61 9.25
C SER A 177 -11.80 33.42 10.20
N TYR A 178 -10.81 32.54 10.30
CA TYR A 178 -10.89 31.40 11.19
C TYR A 178 -10.64 31.82 12.64
N PRO A 179 -11.32 31.20 13.62
CA PRO A 179 -11.04 31.47 15.02
C PRO A 179 -9.59 31.08 15.37
N ALA A 180 -9.07 31.60 16.48
CA ALA A 180 -7.82 31.09 17.01
C ALA A 180 -7.97 29.58 17.23
N GLU A 181 -6.92 28.82 16.91
CA GLU A 181 -6.91 27.38 17.12
C GLU A 181 -7.23 27.04 18.59
N SER A 182 -8.09 26.08 18.78
CA SER A 182 -8.47 25.62 20.12
C SER A 182 -9.00 24.21 20.03
N CYS A 183 -8.30 23.30 20.69
CA CYS A 183 -8.75 21.93 20.87
C CYS A 183 -9.23 21.66 22.31
N GLY A 184 -9.16 22.65 23.19
CA GLY A 184 -9.41 22.45 24.62
C GLY A 184 -8.37 21.51 25.21
N ILE A 185 -8.80 20.35 25.75
CA ILE A 185 -7.91 19.29 26.22
C ILE A 185 -7.80 18.23 25.13
N CYS A 186 -6.80 18.33 24.26
CA CYS A 186 -6.45 17.29 23.28
C CYS A 186 -5.34 16.40 23.83
N LEU A 187 -5.61 15.08 23.84
CA LEU A 187 -4.66 14.06 24.26
C LEU A 187 -3.90 13.45 23.05
N PHE A 188 -4.45 13.59 21.85
CA PHE A 188 -3.86 13.13 20.59
C PHE A 188 -4.36 14.01 19.43
N TRP A 189 -3.60 14.04 18.35
CA TRP A 189 -3.82 14.97 17.23
C TRP A 189 -5.21 14.85 16.59
N GLY A 190 -5.73 13.62 16.42
CA GLY A 190 -7.02 13.36 15.78
C GLY A 190 -8.22 14.00 16.50
N GLN A 191 -8.11 14.39 17.78
CA GLN A 191 -9.16 15.14 18.46
C GLN A 191 -9.41 16.53 17.84
N ASN A 192 -8.40 17.09 17.17
CA ASN A 192 -8.55 18.36 16.46
C ASN A 192 -9.62 18.30 15.35
N ILE A 193 -9.87 17.16 14.75
CA ILE A 193 -10.89 16.97 13.71
C ILE A 193 -12.27 17.40 14.20
N THR A 194 -12.60 17.11 15.46
CA THR A 194 -13.93 17.36 16.04
C THR A 194 -13.96 18.47 17.09
N GLN A 195 -12.81 18.91 17.59
CA GLN A 195 -12.74 19.84 18.72
C GLN A 195 -12.01 21.16 18.41
N ASN A 196 -11.24 21.25 17.32
CA ASN A 196 -10.54 22.46 16.92
C ASN A 196 -11.44 23.34 16.05
N ALA A 197 -11.83 24.51 16.55
CA ALA A 197 -12.77 25.38 15.88
C ALA A 197 -12.24 25.95 14.54
N ALA A 198 -10.92 26.17 14.42
CA ALA A 198 -10.31 26.64 13.18
C ALA A 198 -10.35 25.54 12.11
N VAL A 199 -9.96 24.31 12.48
CA VAL A 199 -10.00 23.13 11.60
C VAL A 199 -11.42 22.86 11.11
N GLN A 200 -12.39 22.84 12.03
CA GLN A 200 -13.80 22.60 11.69
C GLN A 200 -14.33 23.64 10.70
N LYS A 201 -14.03 24.92 10.94
CA LYS A 201 -14.52 25.98 10.05
C LYS A 201 -13.80 25.98 8.69
N ALA A 202 -12.51 25.72 8.65
CA ALA A 202 -11.76 25.66 7.39
C ALA A 202 -12.26 24.52 6.50
N GLN A 203 -12.51 23.34 7.08
CA GLN A 203 -13.11 22.21 6.35
C GLN A 203 -14.52 22.51 5.85
N HIS A 204 -15.38 23.10 6.69
CA HIS A 204 -16.71 23.52 6.29
C HIS A 204 -16.66 24.49 5.10
N ASP A 205 -15.79 25.52 5.15
CA ASP A 205 -15.64 26.48 4.08
C ASP A 205 -15.12 25.85 2.77
N PHE A 206 -14.25 24.84 2.86
CA PHE A 206 -13.78 24.07 1.69
C PHE A 206 -14.95 23.31 1.02
N TRP A 207 -15.75 22.58 1.80
CA TRP A 207 -16.88 21.82 1.25
C TRP A 207 -17.94 22.70 0.62
N HIS A 208 -18.18 23.89 1.17
CA HIS A 208 -19.11 24.90 0.63
C HIS A 208 -18.50 25.74 -0.50
N ASN A 209 -17.28 25.44 -0.91
CA ASN A 209 -16.53 26.26 -1.88
C ASN A 209 -16.46 27.74 -1.52
N SER A 210 -16.49 28.06 -0.21
CA SER A 210 -16.33 29.43 0.28
C SER A 210 -15.01 29.99 -0.24
N TYR A 211 -15.00 31.24 -0.64
CA TYR A 211 -13.83 31.91 -1.23
C TYR A 211 -13.28 31.23 -2.50
N GLY A 212 -14.01 30.29 -3.11
CA GLY A 212 -13.56 29.50 -4.27
C GLY A 212 -12.43 28.52 -3.96
N LEU A 213 -12.35 28.01 -2.72
CA LEU A 213 -11.27 27.11 -2.26
C LEU A 213 -11.32 25.77 -2.97
N GLN A 214 -12.51 25.16 -3.08
CA GLN A 214 -12.67 23.88 -3.75
C GLN A 214 -12.44 24.00 -5.27
N ASP A 215 -12.82 25.14 -5.88
CA ASP A 215 -12.55 25.40 -7.31
C ASP A 215 -11.05 25.50 -7.58
N ALA A 216 -10.29 26.18 -6.71
CA ALA A 216 -8.83 26.29 -6.83
C ALA A 216 -8.17 24.93 -6.67
N PHE A 217 -8.53 24.16 -5.64
CA PHE A 217 -8.06 22.80 -5.46
C PHE A 217 -8.30 21.91 -6.69
N LEU A 218 -9.52 21.92 -7.23
CA LEU A 218 -9.88 21.14 -8.42
C LEU A 218 -9.11 21.59 -9.67
N ALA A 219 -8.77 22.87 -9.80
CA ALA A 219 -7.95 23.38 -10.90
C ALA A 219 -6.49 22.90 -10.76
N THR A 220 -5.95 22.92 -9.55
CA THR A 220 -4.61 22.40 -9.24
C THR A 220 -4.53 20.89 -9.50
N ALA A 221 -5.52 20.13 -9.03
CA ALA A 221 -5.61 18.72 -9.29
C ALA A 221 -5.66 18.40 -10.80
N GLN A 222 -6.45 19.13 -11.59
CA GLN A 222 -6.47 18.95 -13.05
C GLN A 222 -5.10 19.26 -13.67
N THR A 223 -4.43 20.32 -13.24
CA THR A 223 -3.10 20.69 -13.76
C THR A 223 -2.07 19.62 -13.41
N THR A 224 -2.08 19.12 -12.17
CA THR A 224 -1.22 18.01 -11.72
C THR A 224 -1.44 16.76 -12.57
N MET A 225 -2.68 16.34 -12.75
CA MET A 225 -3.01 15.17 -13.58
C MET A 225 -2.60 15.36 -15.04
N THR A 226 -2.80 16.56 -15.59
CA THR A 226 -2.37 16.89 -16.96
C THR A 226 -0.86 16.80 -17.08
N TYR A 227 -0.13 17.33 -16.09
CA TYR A 227 1.33 17.27 -16.04
C TYR A 227 1.84 15.83 -16.01
N LEU A 228 1.33 15.01 -15.08
CA LEU A 228 1.69 13.60 -14.97
C LEU A 228 1.42 12.85 -16.29
N ARG A 229 0.24 13.05 -16.90
CA ARG A 229 -0.14 12.42 -18.17
C ARG A 229 0.80 12.78 -19.33
N GLN A 230 1.33 14.01 -19.32
CA GLN A 230 2.24 14.52 -20.36
C GLN A 230 3.69 14.08 -20.16
N HIS A 231 4.13 13.86 -18.92
CA HIS A 231 5.54 13.62 -18.60
C HIS A 231 5.85 12.16 -18.24
N LEU A 232 4.86 11.34 -17.94
CA LEU A 232 5.01 9.89 -17.88
C LEU A 232 4.86 9.29 -19.29
N GLY A 233 5.63 8.28 -19.61
CA GLY A 233 5.49 7.51 -20.84
C GLY A 233 4.17 6.73 -20.89
N GLY A 234 3.80 6.21 -22.07
CA GLY A 234 2.57 5.41 -22.22
C GLY A 234 2.53 4.21 -21.25
N PRO A 235 3.55 3.36 -21.19
CA PRO A 235 3.61 2.24 -20.25
C PRO A 235 3.60 2.69 -18.79
N GLU A 236 4.42 3.69 -18.41
CA GLU A 236 4.46 4.22 -17.05
C GLU A 236 3.07 4.75 -16.61
N PHE A 237 2.40 5.49 -17.49
CA PHE A 237 1.06 5.99 -17.22
C PHE A 237 0.01 4.88 -17.14
N ALA A 238 0.17 3.78 -17.88
CA ALA A 238 -0.71 2.61 -17.78
C ALA A 238 -0.71 2.04 -16.35
N ASP A 239 0.44 2.08 -15.68
CA ASP A 239 0.63 1.57 -14.31
C ASP A 239 0.25 2.58 -13.20
N ILE A 240 -0.19 3.77 -13.57
CA ILE A 240 -0.97 4.61 -12.65
C ILE A 240 -2.36 3.98 -12.52
N VAL A 241 -2.73 3.56 -11.31
CA VAL A 241 -3.96 2.79 -11.07
C VAL A 241 -5.21 3.68 -11.07
N GLY A 242 -5.09 4.89 -10.55
CA GLY A 242 -6.17 5.86 -10.39
C GLY A 242 -5.69 7.05 -9.58
N PHE A 243 -6.60 7.81 -8.99
CA PHE A 243 -6.29 8.98 -8.16
C PHE A 243 -7.18 9.01 -6.93
N ASP A 244 -6.58 9.23 -5.75
CA ASP A 244 -7.28 9.52 -4.50
C ASP A 244 -7.47 11.04 -4.38
N PRO A 245 -8.71 11.54 -4.49
CA PRO A 245 -8.96 12.97 -4.60
C PRO A 245 -8.62 13.80 -3.37
N TYR A 246 -8.82 13.24 -2.17
CA TYR A 246 -8.73 13.98 -0.92
C TYR A 246 -8.69 13.01 0.26
N ASN A 247 -7.59 12.98 0.99
CA ASN A 247 -7.40 12.13 2.15
C ASN A 247 -8.42 12.42 3.26
N GLU A 248 -8.99 11.36 3.83
CA GLU A 248 -9.80 11.38 5.07
C GLU A 248 -10.83 12.53 5.14
N PRO A 249 -11.81 12.56 4.23
CA PRO A 249 -12.77 13.65 4.20
C PRO A 249 -13.68 13.66 5.44
N TYR A 250 -13.84 14.83 6.04
CA TYR A 250 -14.79 15.10 7.13
C TYR A 250 -15.44 16.48 6.97
N ALA A 251 -16.66 16.62 7.50
CA ALA A 251 -17.47 17.81 7.25
C ALA A 251 -16.89 19.11 7.84
N GLY A 252 -16.07 19.00 8.89
CA GLY A 252 -15.85 20.11 9.79
C GLY A 252 -17.11 20.35 10.65
N THR A 253 -17.67 21.54 10.58
CA THR A 253 -18.97 21.84 11.22
C THR A 253 -20.10 21.43 10.28
N TYR A 254 -21.06 20.67 10.76
CA TYR A 254 -22.29 20.37 10.03
C TYR A 254 -23.23 21.58 9.98
N ASP A 255 -23.95 21.75 8.88
CA ASP A 255 -25.06 22.67 8.78
C ASP A 255 -26.22 22.26 9.71
N SER A 256 -27.12 23.22 9.99
CA SER A 256 -28.29 22.94 10.84
C SER A 256 -29.15 21.79 10.28
N GLY A 257 -29.27 20.70 11.03
CA GLY A 257 -30.01 19.51 10.63
C GLY A 257 -29.26 18.56 9.67
N GLN A 258 -28.02 18.87 9.29
CA GLN A 258 -27.20 17.99 8.49
C GLN A 258 -26.64 16.82 9.32
N THR A 259 -26.58 15.65 8.72
CA THR A 259 -25.92 14.46 9.27
C THR A 259 -24.73 14.10 8.41
N SER A 260 -23.88 13.17 8.86
CA SER A 260 -22.78 12.65 8.06
C SER A 260 -23.26 12.12 6.69
N ARG A 261 -24.36 11.37 6.68
CA ARG A 261 -24.94 10.83 5.44
C ARG A 261 -25.43 11.92 4.49
N THR A 262 -26.13 12.94 5.01
CA THR A 262 -26.62 14.05 4.16
C THR A 262 -25.46 14.93 3.69
N TRP A 263 -24.44 15.12 4.50
CA TRP A 263 -23.20 15.80 4.07
C TRP A 263 -22.49 15.05 2.94
N GLU A 264 -22.34 13.71 3.06
CA GLU A 264 -21.78 12.92 1.97
C GLU A 264 -22.58 13.09 0.67
N LYS A 265 -23.91 13.05 0.77
CA LYS A 265 -24.81 13.18 -0.37
C LYS A 265 -24.74 14.55 -1.02
N ASP A 266 -24.79 15.62 -0.21
CA ASP A 266 -25.04 16.97 -0.69
C ASP A 266 -23.76 17.75 -0.99
N LEU A 267 -22.60 17.37 -0.39
CA LEU A 267 -21.33 18.07 -0.53
C LEU A 267 -20.19 17.17 -1.00
N LEU A 268 -19.93 16.03 -0.33
CA LEU A 268 -18.80 15.16 -0.65
C LEU A 268 -18.97 14.47 -2.01
N TRP A 269 -20.13 13.86 -2.26
CA TRP A 269 -20.36 13.18 -3.54
C TRP A 269 -20.35 14.16 -4.74
N PRO A 270 -20.96 15.34 -4.71
CA PRO A 270 -20.79 16.34 -5.75
C PRO A 270 -19.33 16.76 -5.99
N PHE A 271 -18.51 16.84 -4.94
CA PHE A 271 -17.07 17.06 -5.09
C PHE A 271 -16.41 15.96 -5.91
N TYR A 272 -16.67 14.68 -5.61
CA TYR A 272 -16.12 13.56 -6.37
C TYR A 272 -16.57 13.56 -7.84
N VAL A 273 -17.81 13.90 -8.11
CA VAL A 273 -18.31 14.06 -9.48
C VAL A 273 -17.55 15.17 -10.23
N ARG A 274 -17.30 16.31 -9.56
CA ARG A 274 -16.50 17.41 -10.11
C ARG A 274 -15.04 16.99 -10.31
N PHE A 275 -14.44 16.28 -9.35
CA PHE A 275 -13.08 15.77 -9.48
C PHE A 275 -12.97 14.80 -10.66
N ARG A 276 -13.94 13.87 -10.82
CA ARG A 276 -13.98 12.95 -11.95
C ARG A 276 -14.02 13.68 -13.30
N ALA A 277 -14.77 14.78 -13.38
CA ALA A 277 -14.79 15.62 -14.58
C ALA A 277 -13.41 16.26 -14.86
N ARG A 278 -12.65 16.61 -13.82
CA ARG A 278 -11.27 17.11 -13.95
C ARG A 278 -10.31 16.02 -14.42
N MET A 279 -10.47 14.79 -13.93
CA MET A 279 -9.72 13.62 -14.45
C MET A 279 -9.98 13.43 -15.94
N ASP A 280 -11.23 13.47 -16.38
CA ASP A 280 -11.59 13.34 -17.80
C ASP A 280 -10.93 14.43 -18.65
N ALA A 281 -11.00 15.68 -18.20
CA ALA A 281 -10.37 16.81 -18.88
C ALA A 281 -8.84 16.73 -18.94
N ALA A 282 -8.22 16.06 -17.96
CA ALA A 282 -6.77 15.83 -17.90
C ALA A 282 -6.30 14.61 -18.70
N GLY A 283 -7.20 13.86 -19.36
CA GLY A 283 -6.84 12.67 -20.13
C GLY A 283 -6.75 11.38 -19.32
N TRP A 284 -7.46 11.30 -18.18
CA TRP A 284 -7.52 10.17 -17.25
C TRP A 284 -8.84 9.39 -17.32
N GLN A 285 -9.47 9.32 -18.52
CA GLN A 285 -10.79 8.70 -18.68
C GLN A 285 -10.80 7.20 -18.33
N ASP A 286 -9.68 6.53 -18.53
CA ASP A 286 -9.44 5.11 -18.25
C ASP A 286 -9.04 4.80 -16.80
N LYS A 287 -8.88 5.83 -15.95
CA LYS A 287 -8.47 5.69 -14.56
C LYS A 287 -9.63 5.96 -13.61
N PRO A 288 -9.87 5.13 -12.57
CA PRO A 288 -10.89 5.42 -11.57
C PRO A 288 -10.44 6.51 -10.57
N ALA A 289 -11.41 7.20 -9.98
CA ALA A 289 -11.20 7.97 -8.75
C ALA A 289 -11.41 7.05 -7.53
N PHE A 290 -10.50 7.11 -6.57
CA PHE A 290 -10.59 6.40 -5.29
C PHE A 290 -11.37 7.29 -4.33
N VAL A 291 -12.61 6.92 -4.01
CA VAL A 291 -13.52 7.79 -3.26
C VAL A 291 -13.72 7.28 -1.84
N GLU A 292 -13.38 8.12 -0.88
CA GLU A 292 -13.53 7.83 0.53
C GLU A 292 -14.89 8.32 1.06
N PRO A 293 -15.58 7.56 1.93
CA PRO A 293 -16.68 8.08 2.73
C PRO A 293 -16.15 9.02 3.81
N ASN A 294 -17.05 9.58 4.62
CA ASN A 294 -16.65 10.26 5.85
C ASN A 294 -15.63 9.40 6.63
N LEU A 295 -14.52 10.00 7.04
CA LEU A 295 -13.44 9.39 7.83
C LEU A 295 -13.94 8.46 8.95
N PHE A 296 -15.01 8.84 9.65
CA PHE A 296 -15.55 8.07 10.78
C PHE A 296 -16.52 6.95 10.39
N TRP A 297 -16.76 6.73 9.09
CA TRP A 297 -17.68 5.66 8.64
C TRP A 297 -17.24 4.27 9.12
N ASN A 298 -15.95 3.96 9.02
CA ASN A 298 -15.38 2.66 9.42
C ASN A 298 -14.74 2.66 10.81
N ALA A 299 -15.03 3.68 11.63
CA ALA A 299 -14.51 3.75 13.00
C ALA A 299 -14.98 2.56 13.85
N ASN A 300 -14.08 1.94 14.60
CA ASN A 300 -14.40 0.80 15.48
C ASN A 300 -14.78 1.20 16.91
N ILE A 301 -14.82 2.50 17.21
CA ILE A 301 -15.43 3.06 18.43
C ILE A 301 -16.85 3.51 18.11
N SER A 302 -17.84 2.87 18.73
CA SER A 302 -19.25 3.08 18.40
C SER A 302 -19.73 4.52 18.57
N THR A 303 -19.15 5.28 19.49
CA THR A 303 -19.47 6.70 19.73
C THR A 303 -18.86 7.64 18.68
N GLN A 304 -17.90 7.17 17.90
CA GLN A 304 -17.28 7.91 16.80
C GLN A 304 -17.81 7.48 15.44
N LYS A 305 -18.30 6.24 15.33
CA LYS A 305 -18.83 5.70 14.08
C LYS A 305 -20.00 6.54 13.57
N GLN A 306 -19.89 6.98 12.32
CA GLN A 306 -20.89 7.82 11.67
C GLN A 306 -21.60 7.09 10.53
N GLU A 307 -22.81 7.52 10.21
CA GLU A 307 -23.57 7.05 9.05
C GLU A 307 -22.90 7.49 7.75
N GLY A 308 -23.17 6.77 6.67
CA GLY A 308 -22.71 7.16 5.34
C GLY A 308 -22.16 5.96 4.56
N GLY A 309 -20.91 6.05 4.12
CA GLY A 309 -20.32 5.08 3.21
C GLY A 309 -20.74 5.35 1.78
N LEU A 310 -21.02 6.62 1.44
CA LEU A 310 -21.49 7.04 0.11
C LEU A 310 -22.78 6.32 -0.34
N LEU A 311 -23.68 6.02 0.62
CA LEU A 311 -24.91 5.26 0.36
C LEU A 311 -25.81 5.90 -0.71
N ASP A 312 -25.86 7.22 -0.76
CA ASP A 312 -26.69 7.97 -1.68
C ASP A 312 -26.01 8.31 -3.03
N ALA A 313 -24.76 7.86 -3.23
CA ALA A 313 -24.04 7.99 -4.50
C ALA A 313 -24.57 7.07 -5.62
N GLY A 314 -25.40 6.07 -5.26
CA GLY A 314 -25.87 5.05 -6.18
C GLY A 314 -24.80 4.03 -6.55
N THR A 315 -24.82 3.55 -7.80
CA THR A 315 -23.81 2.64 -8.32
C THR A 315 -22.57 3.41 -8.74
N LEU A 316 -21.42 3.08 -8.15
CA LEU A 316 -20.14 3.69 -8.47
C LEU A 316 -19.58 3.19 -9.81
N GLY A 317 -19.70 1.89 -10.08
CA GLY A 317 -19.26 1.27 -11.34
C GLY A 317 -17.75 1.38 -11.56
N PRO A 318 -17.28 1.26 -12.83
CA PRO A 318 -15.84 1.17 -13.14
C PRO A 318 -15.08 2.49 -13.05
N ARG A 319 -15.77 3.61 -12.89
CA ARG A 319 -15.14 4.95 -12.84
C ARG A 319 -14.68 5.37 -11.46
N TYR A 320 -15.07 4.60 -10.45
CA TYR A 320 -14.74 4.86 -9.06
C TYR A 320 -14.32 3.57 -8.38
N VAL A 321 -13.52 3.69 -7.33
CA VAL A 321 -13.15 2.63 -6.40
C VAL A 321 -13.60 3.08 -5.02
N PHE A 322 -14.27 2.20 -4.28
CA PHE A 322 -14.62 2.48 -2.89
C PHE A 322 -13.36 2.36 -2.05
N ASN A 323 -12.89 3.48 -1.55
CA ASN A 323 -11.70 3.61 -0.73
C ASN A 323 -12.08 3.86 0.73
N THR A 324 -11.31 3.34 1.68
CA THR A 324 -11.51 3.62 3.10
C THR A 324 -10.24 3.34 3.90
N HIS A 325 -10.14 3.94 5.08
CA HIS A 325 -9.09 3.66 6.05
C HIS A 325 -9.63 2.76 7.17
N PHE A 326 -8.72 2.03 7.79
CA PHE A 326 -9.04 1.26 8.99
C PHE A 326 -7.90 1.28 10.00
N TYR A 327 -8.14 1.93 11.11
CA TYR A 327 -7.26 1.89 12.29
C TYR A 327 -8.04 1.37 13.49
N ASP A 328 -7.42 0.50 14.30
CA ASP A 328 -8.02 0.14 15.59
C ASP A 328 -7.80 1.27 16.60
N GLN A 329 -8.74 2.21 16.62
CA GLN A 329 -8.72 3.36 17.52
C GLN A 329 -8.73 2.95 19.00
N LYS A 330 -9.27 1.78 19.35
CA LYS A 330 -9.23 1.24 20.72
C LYS A 330 -7.83 0.80 21.08
N ALA A 331 -7.12 0.13 20.16
CA ALA A 331 -5.74 -0.30 20.35
C ALA A 331 -4.79 0.90 20.40
N ILE A 332 -4.95 1.87 19.49
CA ILE A 332 -4.12 3.08 19.41
C ILE A 332 -4.29 3.94 20.66
N SER A 333 -5.51 4.09 21.18
CA SER A 333 -5.74 4.87 22.39
C SER A 333 -5.07 4.31 23.63
N GLY A 334 -4.77 2.99 23.65
CA GLY A 334 -4.22 2.29 24.81
C GLY A 334 -5.14 2.24 26.04
N ILE A 335 -6.34 2.82 25.92
CA ILE A 335 -7.30 2.95 27.03
C ILE A 335 -8.46 1.96 26.86
N LEU A 336 -8.95 1.78 25.63
CA LEU A 336 -10.14 0.98 25.35
C LEU A 336 -9.82 -0.46 24.94
N MET A 337 -8.58 -0.75 24.63
CA MET A 337 -8.07 -2.09 24.37
C MET A 337 -6.80 -2.34 25.17
N TRP A 338 -6.92 -3.12 26.23
CA TRP A 338 -5.80 -3.44 27.13
C TRP A 338 -4.93 -4.59 26.64
N GLY A 339 -5.51 -5.51 25.87
CA GLY A 339 -4.84 -6.70 25.35
C GLY A 339 -4.34 -6.52 23.91
N LYS A 340 -3.75 -7.59 23.39
CA LYS A 340 -3.33 -7.74 22.00
C LYS A 340 -4.50 -8.18 21.16
N ALA A 341 -4.47 -7.91 19.83
CA ALA A 341 -5.50 -8.36 18.93
C ALA A 341 -5.53 -9.90 18.85
N ALA A 342 -6.73 -10.44 18.72
CA ALA A 342 -6.99 -11.86 18.57
C ALA A 342 -7.22 -12.24 17.09
N ASP A 343 -7.22 -13.53 16.82
CA ASP A 343 -7.67 -14.09 15.55
C ASP A 343 -9.07 -13.57 15.20
N GLY A 344 -9.25 -13.07 13.98
CA GLY A 344 -10.53 -12.53 13.49
C GLY A 344 -10.95 -11.19 14.07
N GLN A 345 -10.09 -10.51 14.81
CA GLN A 345 -10.40 -9.24 15.50
C GLN A 345 -11.07 -8.21 14.60
N TYR A 346 -10.67 -8.11 13.32
CA TYR A 346 -11.17 -7.09 12.37
C TYR A 346 -11.96 -7.67 11.22
N ALA A 347 -12.37 -8.93 11.32
CA ALA A 347 -13.13 -9.61 10.25
C ALA A 347 -14.44 -8.90 9.93
N SER A 348 -15.18 -8.45 10.96
CA SER A 348 -16.45 -7.73 10.78
C SER A 348 -16.27 -6.33 10.19
N ASP A 349 -15.21 -5.62 10.59
CA ASP A 349 -14.94 -4.26 10.12
C ASP A 349 -14.63 -4.26 8.62
N LEU A 350 -13.77 -5.20 8.15
CA LEU A 350 -13.46 -5.32 6.74
C LEU A 350 -14.51 -6.11 5.94
N ALA A 351 -15.38 -6.89 6.59
CA ALA A 351 -16.58 -7.41 5.94
C ALA A 351 -17.52 -6.26 5.52
N ALA A 352 -17.69 -5.25 6.38
CA ALA A 352 -18.49 -4.07 6.05
C ALA A 352 -17.96 -3.32 4.81
N VAL A 353 -16.64 -3.28 4.63
CA VAL A 353 -16.00 -2.69 3.43
C VAL A 353 -16.37 -3.49 2.17
N ARG A 354 -16.25 -4.82 2.22
CA ARG A 354 -16.63 -5.72 1.12
C ARG A 354 -18.09 -5.55 0.73
N ASP A 355 -18.96 -5.58 1.74
CA ASP A 355 -20.42 -5.48 1.54
C ASP A 355 -20.79 -4.12 0.95
N ARG A 356 -20.14 -3.05 1.40
CA ARG A 356 -20.39 -1.70 0.87
C ARG A 356 -19.93 -1.56 -0.58
N ALA A 357 -18.72 -2.03 -0.91
CA ALA A 357 -18.21 -2.00 -2.28
C ALA A 357 -19.06 -2.85 -3.23
N ALA A 358 -19.46 -4.05 -2.80
CA ALA A 358 -20.37 -4.92 -3.57
C ALA A 358 -21.72 -4.23 -3.83
N ALA A 359 -22.32 -3.59 -2.82
CA ALA A 359 -23.56 -2.83 -2.97
C ALA A 359 -23.39 -1.60 -3.87
N ALA A 360 -22.20 -1.02 -3.92
CA ALA A 360 -21.85 0.10 -4.83
C ALA A 360 -21.44 -0.38 -6.24
N GLY A 361 -21.30 -1.68 -6.46
CA GLY A 361 -20.92 -2.26 -7.76
C GLY A 361 -19.51 -1.87 -8.21
N THR A 362 -18.56 -1.79 -7.29
CA THR A 362 -17.17 -1.40 -7.57
C THR A 362 -16.18 -2.19 -6.73
N ALA A 363 -14.88 -2.07 -7.06
CA ALA A 363 -13.78 -2.62 -6.25
C ALA A 363 -13.61 -1.83 -4.94
N ALA A 364 -13.00 -2.49 -3.94
CA ALA A 364 -12.63 -1.87 -2.67
C ALA A 364 -11.13 -1.83 -2.48
N VAL A 365 -10.67 -0.75 -1.79
CA VAL A 365 -9.32 -0.63 -1.27
C VAL A 365 -9.38 -0.16 0.18
N VAL A 366 -8.54 -0.73 1.03
CA VAL A 366 -8.21 -0.17 2.34
C VAL A 366 -6.88 0.55 2.18
N SER A 367 -6.95 1.84 1.79
CA SER A 367 -5.75 2.58 1.40
C SER A 367 -4.88 3.01 2.57
N GLU A 368 -5.42 2.96 3.80
CA GLU A 368 -4.62 3.06 5.01
C GLU A 368 -5.07 2.07 6.08
N PHE A 369 -4.10 1.43 6.69
CA PHE A 369 -4.21 0.67 7.92
C PHE A 369 -2.84 0.57 8.58
N GLY A 370 -2.78 0.51 9.90
CA GLY A 370 -1.51 0.48 10.58
C GLY A 370 -1.65 0.50 12.11
N HIS A 371 -0.51 0.52 12.79
CA HIS A 371 -0.44 0.65 14.24
C HIS A 371 0.88 1.27 14.66
N PRO A 372 0.90 2.15 15.68
CA PRO A 372 2.14 2.74 16.20
C PRO A 372 3.17 1.69 16.63
N LEU A 373 4.44 1.90 16.25
CA LEU A 373 5.55 1.00 16.52
C LEU A 373 6.42 1.45 17.70
N SER A 374 6.10 2.58 18.30
CA SER A 374 6.72 3.07 19.54
C SER A 374 5.68 3.43 20.60
N GLY A 375 6.15 3.80 21.79
CA GLY A 375 5.28 4.18 22.88
C GLY A 375 4.59 3.01 23.57
N THR A 376 3.57 3.34 24.37
CA THR A 376 2.90 2.39 25.30
C THR A 376 2.01 1.35 24.62
N VAL A 377 1.74 1.51 23.33
CA VAL A 377 0.86 0.61 22.54
C VAL A 377 1.62 -0.24 21.53
N SER A 378 2.93 -0.04 21.39
CA SER A 378 3.76 -0.70 20.36
C SER A 378 3.83 -2.22 20.51
N ASP A 379 3.66 -2.75 21.71
CA ASP A 379 3.62 -4.19 21.98
C ASP A 379 2.42 -4.90 21.35
N LYS A 380 1.39 -4.16 20.95
CA LYS A 380 0.21 -4.68 20.26
C LYS A 380 0.43 -4.79 18.74
N ALA A 381 1.39 -4.04 18.18
CA ALA A 381 1.58 -3.92 16.73
C ALA A 381 1.65 -5.27 16.00
N PRO A 382 2.41 -6.29 16.43
CA PRO A 382 2.49 -7.54 15.71
C PRO A 382 1.13 -8.24 15.54
N THR A 383 0.32 -8.27 16.59
CA THR A 383 -0.99 -8.93 16.55
C THR A 383 -2.05 -8.10 15.84
N VAL A 384 -2.02 -6.77 16.02
CA VAL A 384 -2.93 -5.85 15.32
C VAL A 384 -2.69 -5.90 13.82
N LEU A 385 -1.46 -5.78 13.35
CA LEU A 385 -1.14 -5.85 11.94
C LEU A 385 -1.46 -7.24 11.35
N LYS A 386 -1.16 -8.32 12.08
CA LYS A 386 -1.52 -9.67 11.64
C LYS A 386 -3.04 -9.81 11.45
N ALA A 387 -3.84 -9.32 12.39
CA ALA A 387 -5.30 -9.36 12.30
C ALA A 387 -5.85 -8.49 11.14
N MET A 388 -5.24 -7.33 10.88
CA MET A 388 -5.59 -6.48 9.74
C MET A 388 -5.31 -7.18 8.41
N TYR A 389 -4.11 -7.73 8.22
CA TYR A 389 -3.78 -8.50 7.01
C TYR A 389 -4.69 -9.71 6.82
N GLN A 390 -4.97 -10.45 7.89
CA GLN A 390 -5.87 -11.59 7.86
C GLN A 390 -7.29 -11.18 7.42
N ALA A 391 -7.78 -10.04 7.89
CA ALA A 391 -9.07 -9.50 7.50
C ALA A 391 -9.08 -8.96 6.05
N LEU A 392 -7.94 -8.51 5.51
CA LEU A 392 -7.79 -8.21 4.08
C LEU A 392 -7.83 -9.49 3.23
N ASP A 393 -7.24 -10.58 3.71
CA ASP A 393 -7.18 -11.84 2.97
C ASP A 393 -8.56 -12.54 2.91
N SER A 394 -9.34 -12.52 4.01
CA SER A 394 -10.64 -13.20 4.10
C SER A 394 -11.53 -12.56 5.16
N ARG A 395 -12.88 -12.65 4.97
CA ARG A 395 -13.82 -12.33 6.04
C ARG A 395 -13.97 -13.47 7.06
N VAL A 396 -13.49 -14.68 6.72
CA VAL A 396 -13.47 -15.85 7.61
C VAL A 396 -12.03 -16.10 8.04
N PRO A 397 -11.65 -15.78 9.27
CA PRO A 397 -10.26 -15.88 9.72
C PRO A 397 -9.93 -17.22 10.37
N GLY A 398 -8.65 -17.47 10.54
CA GLY A 398 -8.06 -18.49 11.37
C GLY A 398 -8.56 -19.91 11.08
N ALA A 399 -8.68 -20.71 12.11
CA ALA A 399 -9.13 -22.10 12.00
C ALA A 399 -10.55 -22.23 11.40
N SER A 400 -11.40 -21.22 11.55
CA SER A 400 -12.75 -21.18 10.97
C SER A 400 -12.72 -21.15 9.44
N TRP A 401 -11.66 -20.65 8.83
CA TRP A 401 -11.51 -20.60 7.38
C TRP A 401 -11.60 -22.01 6.75
N TRP A 402 -11.04 -23.02 7.40
CA TRP A 402 -11.05 -24.39 6.89
C TRP A 402 -12.44 -25.03 6.86
N THR A 403 -13.38 -24.52 7.66
CA THR A 403 -14.76 -25.03 7.73
C THR A 403 -15.74 -24.26 6.86
N ASP A 404 -15.43 -23.01 6.49
CA ASP A 404 -16.30 -22.17 5.68
C ASP A 404 -15.50 -21.29 4.71
N PRO A 405 -14.62 -21.88 3.85
CA PRO A 405 -13.77 -21.10 2.95
C PRO A 405 -14.59 -20.37 1.88
N ALA A 406 -15.73 -20.88 1.45
CA ALA A 406 -16.59 -20.25 0.46
C ALA A 406 -17.17 -18.90 0.93
N ALA A 407 -17.23 -18.67 2.25
CA ALA A 407 -17.64 -17.39 2.81
C ALA A 407 -16.52 -16.33 2.85
N SER A 408 -15.31 -16.63 2.37
CA SER A 408 -14.13 -15.71 2.41
C SER A 408 -14.40 -14.33 1.79
N GLY A 409 -15.20 -14.29 0.73
CA GLY A 409 -15.36 -13.08 -0.08
C GLY A 409 -14.08 -12.71 -0.85
N PRO A 410 -14.08 -11.62 -1.62
CA PRO A 410 -12.93 -11.18 -2.37
C PRO A 410 -11.75 -10.81 -1.44
N VAL A 411 -10.52 -11.09 -1.89
CA VAL A 411 -9.30 -10.59 -1.26
C VAL A 411 -9.26 -9.08 -1.46
N LEU A 412 -9.17 -8.31 -0.38
CA LEU A 412 -9.13 -6.84 -0.46
C LEU A 412 -7.74 -6.35 -0.83
N SER A 413 -7.70 -5.35 -1.68
CA SER A 413 -6.51 -4.52 -1.88
C SER A 413 -6.27 -3.62 -0.67
N GLY A 414 -4.99 -3.30 -0.38
CA GLY A 414 -4.69 -2.39 0.72
C GLY A 414 -3.24 -1.93 0.76
N THR A 415 -3.03 -0.72 1.30
CA THR A 415 -1.72 -0.11 1.51
C THR A 415 -1.54 0.26 2.98
N GLN A 416 -0.48 -0.30 3.61
CA GLN A 416 -0.19 -0.04 5.03
C GLN A 416 0.35 1.38 5.21
N TRP A 417 -0.08 2.08 6.23
CA TRP A 417 0.53 3.30 6.73
C TRP A 417 1.65 2.92 7.69
N GLN A 418 2.94 3.14 7.39
CA GLN A 418 3.48 3.75 6.19
C GLN A 418 4.87 3.18 5.84
N TRP A 419 5.49 3.72 4.82
CA TRP A 419 6.86 3.42 4.39
C TRP A 419 7.67 4.71 4.29
N ASP A 420 8.31 5.08 5.39
CA ASP A 420 9.15 6.26 5.51
C ASP A 420 10.60 5.85 5.81
N LEU A 421 11.50 6.17 4.89
CA LEU A 421 12.92 5.85 5.02
C LEU A 421 13.58 6.60 6.17
N TYR A 422 13.11 7.80 6.44
CA TYR A 422 13.76 8.74 7.37
C TYR A 422 13.21 8.64 8.79
N ASN A 423 12.35 7.66 9.06
CA ASN A 423 11.81 7.45 10.39
C ASN A 423 12.92 7.47 11.47
N GLY A 424 12.78 8.33 12.46
CA GLY A 424 13.77 8.60 13.50
C GLY A 424 14.89 9.56 13.10
N ARG A 425 14.84 10.17 11.92
CA ARG A 425 15.86 11.12 11.42
C ARG A 425 15.30 12.48 11.02
N HIS A 426 14.02 12.71 11.22
CA HIS A 426 13.40 14.01 10.95
C HIS A 426 13.95 15.10 11.86
N HIS A 427 14.04 16.32 11.36
CA HIS A 427 14.61 17.46 12.06
C HIS A 427 13.67 18.67 12.12
N GLU A 428 12.55 18.62 11.43
CA GLU A 428 11.59 19.73 11.42
C GLU A 428 10.99 19.97 12.80
N LEU A 429 10.95 21.24 13.18
CA LEU A 429 10.28 21.67 14.41
C LEU A 429 8.79 21.89 14.12
N MET A 430 7.91 21.05 14.66
CA MET A 430 6.46 21.22 14.48
C MET A 430 6.04 22.61 14.95
N ASN A 431 5.34 23.35 14.08
CA ASN A 431 4.89 24.73 14.31
C ASN A 431 6.03 25.71 14.66
N GLY A 432 7.29 25.37 14.37
CA GLY A 432 8.47 26.15 14.76
C GLY A 432 8.74 26.14 16.28
N ASN A 433 8.19 25.20 17.04
CA ASN A 433 8.35 25.10 18.48
C ASN A 433 9.46 24.10 18.84
N PRO A 434 10.58 24.55 19.47
CA PRO A 434 11.70 23.68 19.82
C PRO A 434 11.32 22.60 20.88
N ASP A 435 10.27 22.81 21.65
CA ASP A 435 9.78 21.82 22.63
C ASP A 435 8.99 20.68 21.98
N LYS A 436 8.73 20.78 20.69
CA LYS A 436 8.00 19.80 19.88
C LYS A 436 8.87 19.14 18.83
N VAL A 437 10.14 18.95 19.16
CA VAL A 437 11.04 18.13 18.34
C VAL A 437 10.61 16.68 18.45
N LEU A 438 10.71 15.97 17.35
CA LEU A 438 10.45 14.54 17.27
C LEU A 438 11.14 13.77 18.40
N THR A 439 10.40 12.91 19.06
CA THR A 439 10.91 12.03 20.14
C THR A 439 10.73 10.55 19.81
N SER A 440 9.80 10.19 18.91
CA SER A 440 9.39 8.82 18.69
C SER A 440 9.89 8.20 17.37
N GLY A 441 10.12 8.98 16.33
CA GLY A 441 10.56 8.45 15.05
C GLY A 441 9.93 9.11 13.84
N ASP A 442 8.69 9.58 13.95
CA ASP A 442 8.02 10.39 12.93
C ASP A 442 7.83 11.82 13.43
N ALA A 443 8.22 12.81 12.64
CA ALA A 443 8.18 14.21 13.08
C ALA A 443 6.75 14.76 13.14
N TRP A 444 5.83 14.28 12.29
CA TRP A 444 4.47 14.80 12.24
C TRP A 444 3.65 14.29 13.43
N ASN A 445 3.38 15.16 14.38
CA ASN A 445 2.57 14.86 15.58
C ASN A 445 3.00 13.63 16.38
N ASP A 446 4.28 13.26 16.33
CA ASP A 446 4.85 12.04 16.94
C ASP A 446 4.20 10.74 16.40
N GLU A 447 3.79 10.73 15.14
CA GLU A 447 3.17 9.60 14.50
C GLU A 447 4.23 8.57 14.08
N ASP A 448 4.40 7.49 14.81
CA ASP A 448 5.42 6.46 14.54
C ASP A 448 4.82 5.14 14.05
N LEU A 449 4.49 5.07 12.76
CA LEU A 449 3.90 3.89 12.12
C LEU A 449 4.76 3.31 10.97
N SER A 450 5.92 3.89 10.67
CA SER A 450 6.71 3.41 9.53
C SER A 450 7.18 1.97 9.67
N ALA A 451 6.95 1.16 8.63
CA ALA A 451 7.41 -0.23 8.56
C ALA A 451 8.94 -0.36 8.44
N VAL A 452 9.62 0.71 8.04
CA VAL A 452 11.06 0.75 7.74
C VAL A 452 11.76 1.95 8.37
N ARG A 453 13.08 1.90 8.31
CA ARG A 453 13.98 3.03 8.53
C ARG A 453 15.31 2.79 7.83
N LEU A 454 16.10 3.82 7.63
CA LEU A 454 17.51 3.67 7.28
C LEU A 454 18.34 3.28 8.52
N ASP A 455 19.26 2.34 8.35
CA ASP A 455 20.31 2.08 9.35
C ASP A 455 21.44 3.12 9.25
N ASP A 456 22.43 3.03 10.13
CA ASP A 456 23.59 3.96 10.14
C ASP A 456 24.46 3.86 8.88
N SER A 457 24.32 2.79 8.10
CA SER A 457 24.99 2.60 6.82
C SER A 457 24.15 3.08 5.62
N GLY A 458 22.93 3.56 5.86
CA GLY A 458 22.01 4.03 4.83
C GLY A 458 21.25 2.90 4.12
N ASN A 459 21.22 1.68 4.69
CA ASN A 459 20.41 0.60 4.16
C ASN A 459 18.98 0.67 4.73
N VAL A 460 18.00 0.25 3.92
CA VAL A 460 16.61 0.12 4.38
C VAL A 460 16.47 -1.13 5.23
N THR A 461 15.94 -0.98 6.44
CA THR A 461 15.71 -2.08 7.39
C THR A 461 14.27 -2.10 7.86
N LEU A 462 13.71 -3.31 8.02
CA LEU A 462 12.36 -3.48 8.56
C LEU A 462 12.33 -3.21 10.06
N ARG A 463 11.26 -2.58 10.52
CA ARG A 463 10.97 -2.33 11.94
C ARG A 463 9.99 -3.36 12.52
N GLN A 464 9.44 -4.21 11.68
CA GLN A 464 8.54 -5.31 12.03
C GLN A 464 9.09 -6.65 11.54
N ASP A 465 8.51 -7.75 12.02
CA ASP A 465 8.83 -9.10 11.54
C ASP A 465 8.59 -9.19 10.03
N ALA A 466 9.63 -9.54 9.27
CA ALA A 466 9.55 -9.72 7.81
C ALA A 466 8.44 -10.70 7.37
N ARG A 467 8.08 -11.68 8.24
CA ARG A 467 7.01 -12.64 7.97
C ARG A 467 5.64 -11.97 7.90
N LEU A 468 5.48 -10.87 8.66
CA LEU A 468 4.26 -10.09 8.72
C LEU A 468 4.13 -9.16 7.52
N LEU A 469 5.24 -8.61 7.02
CA LEU A 469 5.25 -7.58 5.99
C LEU A 469 5.41 -8.16 4.58
N ASP A 470 6.40 -9.06 4.38
CA ASP A 470 6.62 -9.77 3.11
C ASP A 470 5.76 -11.05 3.10
N ARG A 471 4.53 -10.93 2.58
CA ARG A 471 3.47 -11.93 2.64
C ARG A 471 3.22 -12.58 1.28
N LEU A 472 2.93 -13.89 1.30
CA LEU A 472 2.35 -14.55 0.13
C LEU A 472 0.92 -14.05 -0.08
N TYR A 473 0.56 -13.67 -1.31
CA TYR A 473 -0.80 -13.28 -1.71
C TYR A 473 -1.02 -13.50 -3.21
N PRO A 474 -2.29 -13.70 -3.66
CA PRO A 474 -2.62 -13.83 -5.08
C PRO A 474 -2.54 -12.45 -5.73
N SER A 475 -1.40 -12.15 -6.34
CA SER A 475 -1.16 -10.86 -6.98
C SER A 475 -1.92 -10.68 -8.30
N ALA A 476 -2.12 -11.80 -9.04
CA ALA A 476 -2.97 -11.85 -10.22
C ALA A 476 -3.63 -13.22 -10.31
N THR A 477 -4.95 -13.28 -10.42
CA THR A 477 -5.71 -14.53 -10.56
C THR A 477 -6.31 -14.62 -11.95
N ALA A 478 -5.94 -15.64 -12.71
CA ALA A 478 -6.52 -15.94 -14.02
C ALA A 478 -7.97 -16.44 -13.86
N GLY A 479 -8.90 -15.49 -13.74
CA GLY A 479 -10.30 -15.72 -13.40
C GLY A 479 -10.69 -15.06 -12.09
N THR A 480 -11.30 -15.80 -11.16
CA THR A 480 -11.84 -15.27 -9.91
C THR A 480 -11.29 -16.01 -8.71
N ALA A 481 -10.62 -15.30 -7.80
CA ALA A 481 -10.26 -15.84 -6.48
C ALA A 481 -11.53 -16.06 -5.65
N LEU A 482 -11.75 -17.31 -5.21
CA LEU A 482 -12.90 -17.70 -4.41
C LEU A 482 -12.57 -17.68 -2.92
N ALA A 483 -11.37 -18.12 -2.55
CA ALA A 483 -10.91 -18.12 -1.17
C ALA A 483 -9.38 -18.05 -1.12
N PHE A 484 -8.88 -17.32 -0.16
CA PHE A 484 -7.46 -17.24 0.13
C PHE A 484 -7.21 -17.15 1.63
N THR A 485 -6.16 -17.81 2.08
CA THR A 485 -5.64 -17.67 3.45
C THR A 485 -4.12 -17.77 3.45
N TYR A 486 -3.49 -17.08 4.39
CA TYR A 486 -2.05 -17.15 4.62
C TYR A 486 -1.73 -17.19 6.12
N GLU A 487 -1.04 -18.26 6.54
CA GLU A 487 -0.46 -18.35 7.88
C GLU A 487 1.02 -17.98 7.83
N ASP A 488 1.33 -16.79 8.29
CA ASP A 488 2.66 -16.16 8.22
C ASP A 488 3.63 -16.62 9.30
N ARG A 489 3.16 -17.25 10.37
CA ARG A 489 3.96 -17.63 11.55
C ARG A 489 4.79 -16.46 12.09
N SER A 490 4.26 -15.26 12.00
CA SER A 490 4.88 -14.06 12.58
C SER A 490 5.05 -14.18 14.08
N ARG A 491 5.89 -13.34 14.66
CA ARG A 491 6.19 -13.38 16.09
C ARG A 491 5.65 -12.16 16.81
N ASP A 492 5.22 -12.40 18.02
CA ASP A 492 4.98 -11.40 19.02
C ASP A 492 6.05 -11.56 20.13
N GLY A 493 7.14 -10.81 19.98
CA GLY A 493 8.35 -11.05 20.78
C GLY A 493 8.96 -12.42 20.47
N SER A 494 9.06 -13.28 21.46
CA SER A 494 9.58 -14.64 21.31
C SER A 494 8.51 -15.67 20.86
N THR A 495 7.23 -15.33 20.97
CA THR A 495 6.12 -16.24 20.71
C THR A 495 5.76 -16.22 19.22
N THR A 496 5.73 -17.42 18.61
CA THR A 496 5.20 -17.57 17.25
C THR A 496 3.67 -17.54 17.28
N LEU A 497 3.07 -16.66 16.51
CA LEU A 497 1.62 -16.55 16.36
C LEU A 497 1.13 -17.55 15.30
N THR A 498 0.36 -18.53 15.72
CA THR A 498 -0.28 -19.52 14.84
C THR A 498 -1.79 -19.38 14.99
N TRP A 499 -2.43 -18.65 14.08
CA TRP A 499 -3.85 -18.38 14.15
C TRP A 499 -4.69 -19.26 13.20
N ASN A 500 -4.07 -19.75 12.14
CA ASN A 500 -4.72 -20.65 11.18
C ASN A 500 -3.94 -21.98 11.09
N PRO A 501 -4.09 -22.88 12.06
CA PRO A 501 -3.50 -24.23 11.97
C PRO A 501 -4.27 -25.07 10.94
N VAL A 502 -3.57 -25.91 10.20
CA VAL A 502 -4.20 -26.92 9.35
C VAL A 502 -4.98 -27.89 10.26
N PRO A 503 -6.26 -28.20 9.97
CA PRO A 503 -7.07 -29.05 10.84
C PRO A 503 -6.59 -30.51 10.85
N SER A 504 -6.82 -31.20 11.95
CA SER A 504 -6.45 -32.61 12.10
C SER A 504 -7.21 -33.56 11.16
N SER A 505 -8.27 -33.10 10.53
CA SER A 505 -9.02 -33.82 9.49
C SER A 505 -8.25 -33.91 8.15
N LEU A 506 -7.15 -33.15 8.00
CA LEU A 506 -6.25 -33.15 6.85
C LEU A 506 -4.84 -33.52 7.33
N PRO A 507 -4.59 -34.76 7.79
CA PRO A 507 -3.35 -35.14 8.47
C PRO A 507 -2.12 -35.05 7.56
N ASN A 508 -2.24 -35.37 6.26
CA ASN A 508 -1.13 -35.30 5.33
C ASN A 508 -0.79 -33.85 4.95
N VAL A 509 -1.80 -32.99 4.82
CA VAL A 509 -1.57 -31.55 4.64
C VAL A 509 -0.93 -30.95 5.89
N ALA A 510 -1.41 -31.34 7.08
CA ALA A 510 -0.83 -30.87 8.34
C ALA A 510 0.63 -31.32 8.51
N GLU A 511 0.98 -32.57 8.15
CA GLU A 511 2.35 -33.06 8.14
C GLU A 511 3.23 -32.30 7.15
N LEU A 512 2.75 -32.04 5.93
CA LEU A 512 3.45 -31.31 4.89
C LEU A 512 3.75 -29.86 5.31
N VAL A 513 2.79 -29.19 5.93
CA VAL A 513 2.92 -27.82 6.41
C VAL A 513 3.79 -27.77 7.68
N GLY A 514 3.62 -28.70 8.61
CA GLY A 514 4.37 -28.74 9.87
C GLY A 514 4.39 -27.40 10.62
N SER A 515 5.59 -26.93 10.96
CA SER A 515 5.81 -25.61 11.58
C SER A 515 6.07 -24.49 10.55
N GLY A 516 5.99 -24.80 9.27
CA GLY A 516 6.21 -23.83 8.18
C GLY A 516 5.07 -22.88 7.99
N ARG A 517 5.34 -21.86 7.18
CA ARG A 517 4.31 -20.96 6.66
C ARG A 517 3.60 -21.64 5.51
N TYR A 518 2.36 -21.25 5.30
CA TYR A 518 1.63 -21.73 4.13
C TYR A 518 0.59 -20.72 3.67
N GLY A 519 0.28 -20.75 2.38
CA GLY A 519 -0.92 -20.10 1.82
C GLY A 519 -1.68 -21.09 0.97
N LEU A 520 -3.00 -20.94 0.95
CA LEU A 520 -3.90 -21.73 0.13
C LEU A 520 -4.84 -20.80 -0.64
N LEU A 521 -4.74 -20.87 -1.97
CA LEU A 521 -5.63 -20.18 -2.89
C LEU A 521 -6.58 -21.20 -3.53
N VAL A 522 -7.87 -20.86 -3.61
CA VAL A 522 -8.87 -21.56 -4.43
C VAL A 522 -9.45 -20.54 -5.39
N TRP A 523 -9.46 -20.88 -6.69
CA TRP A 523 -9.98 -19.98 -7.71
C TRP A 523 -10.74 -20.72 -8.81
N ARG A 524 -11.55 -19.99 -9.55
CA ARG A 524 -12.20 -20.46 -10.76
C ARG A 524 -11.54 -19.79 -11.95
N SER A 525 -11.03 -20.60 -12.87
CA SER A 525 -10.35 -20.09 -14.08
C SER A 525 -11.28 -19.26 -14.97
N GLY A 526 -10.69 -18.26 -15.63
CA GLY A 526 -11.33 -17.46 -16.67
C GLY A 526 -11.07 -18.00 -18.06
N ASP A 527 -11.42 -17.22 -19.08
CA ASP A 527 -11.23 -17.58 -20.48
C ASP A 527 -9.82 -17.25 -21.02
N GLY A 528 -8.97 -16.62 -20.20
CA GLY A 528 -7.62 -16.20 -20.60
C GLY A 528 -6.59 -17.31 -20.49
N SER A 529 -5.46 -17.15 -21.19
CA SER A 529 -4.31 -18.07 -21.14
C SER A 529 -3.17 -17.59 -20.22
N ALA A 530 -3.33 -16.43 -19.58
CA ALA A 530 -2.34 -15.90 -18.68
C ALA A 530 -2.33 -16.68 -17.35
N PRO A 531 -1.17 -16.88 -16.71
CA PRO A 531 -1.09 -17.64 -15.48
C PRO A 531 -1.71 -16.88 -14.29
N THR A 532 -2.19 -17.64 -13.31
CA THR A 532 -2.40 -17.15 -11.94
C THR A 532 -1.05 -16.93 -11.29
N GLU A 533 -0.87 -15.80 -10.60
CA GLU A 533 0.39 -15.39 -10.00
C GLU A 533 0.24 -15.17 -8.50
N LEU A 534 1.12 -15.78 -7.71
CA LEU A 534 1.24 -15.45 -6.29
C LEU A 534 2.59 -14.78 -6.06
N HIS A 535 2.59 -13.62 -5.40
CA HIS A 535 3.82 -13.06 -4.85
C HIS A 535 4.46 -14.10 -3.94
N LEU A 536 5.74 -14.40 -4.15
CA LEU A 536 6.48 -15.40 -3.38
C LEU A 536 7.48 -14.70 -2.45
N PRO A 537 7.18 -14.58 -1.17
CA PRO A 537 8.02 -13.89 -0.19
C PRO A 537 9.46 -14.41 -0.18
N ALA A 538 10.42 -13.56 0.19
CA ALA A 538 11.82 -13.97 0.39
C ALA A 538 11.94 -15.15 1.38
N SER A 539 11.00 -15.23 2.30
CA SER A 539 10.88 -16.31 3.29
C SER A 539 10.48 -17.68 2.71
N PHE A 540 10.17 -17.75 1.41
CA PHE A 540 9.95 -19.00 0.66
C PHE A 540 11.07 -19.21 -0.34
N PRO A 541 12.28 -19.65 0.10
CA PRO A 541 13.38 -19.96 -0.83
C PRO A 541 12.93 -21.04 -1.81
N THR A 542 13.21 -20.87 -3.09
CA THR A 542 12.75 -21.81 -4.14
C THR A 542 13.15 -23.26 -3.81
N ALA A 543 14.35 -23.46 -3.28
CA ALA A 543 14.88 -24.81 -2.96
C ALA A 543 14.11 -25.52 -1.82
N SER A 544 13.35 -24.80 -1.00
CA SER A 544 12.57 -25.37 0.12
C SER A 544 11.08 -25.06 0.02
N THR A 545 10.62 -24.49 -1.09
CA THR A 545 9.21 -24.24 -1.33
C THR A 545 8.57 -25.45 -1.98
N THR A 546 7.47 -25.91 -1.41
CA THR A 546 6.63 -26.98 -1.97
C THR A 546 5.29 -26.41 -2.40
N VAL A 547 4.84 -26.79 -3.57
CA VAL A 547 3.52 -26.43 -4.13
C VAL A 547 2.74 -27.73 -4.36
N VAL A 548 1.51 -27.78 -3.86
CA VAL A 548 0.55 -28.86 -4.13
C VAL A 548 -0.68 -28.25 -4.76
N SER A 549 -0.93 -28.59 -6.03
CA SER A 549 -2.05 -28.09 -6.82
C SER A 549 -2.65 -29.21 -7.66
N ASP A 550 -3.90 -29.08 -8.06
CA ASP A 550 -4.51 -29.93 -9.08
C ASP A 550 -3.78 -29.82 -10.42
N LEU A 551 -3.22 -28.65 -10.73
CA LEU A 551 -2.41 -28.39 -11.93
C LEU A 551 -1.06 -29.12 -11.90
N GLY A 552 -0.49 -29.37 -10.73
CA GLY A 552 0.77 -30.07 -10.56
C GLY A 552 1.34 -29.95 -9.16
N THR A 553 2.27 -30.85 -8.83
CA THR A 553 3.00 -30.83 -7.55
C THR A 553 4.46 -30.59 -7.83
N ALA A 554 5.06 -29.63 -7.13
CA ALA A 554 6.47 -29.29 -7.30
C ALA A 554 7.13 -29.02 -5.94
N CYS A 555 8.20 -29.79 -5.63
CA CYS A 555 9.17 -29.39 -4.62
C CYS A 555 10.28 -28.63 -5.32
N ALA A 556 10.69 -27.49 -4.78
CA ALA A 556 11.61 -26.56 -5.45
C ALA A 556 11.16 -26.25 -6.91
N PRO A 557 10.03 -25.53 -7.09
CA PRO A 557 9.47 -25.30 -8.43
C PRO A 557 10.52 -24.78 -9.42
N PRO A 558 10.54 -25.28 -10.67
CA PRO A 558 11.52 -24.87 -11.66
C PRO A 558 11.34 -23.41 -12.07
N ALA A 559 12.39 -22.83 -12.66
CA ALA A 559 12.26 -21.53 -13.31
C ALA A 559 11.27 -21.62 -14.48
N TYR A 560 10.47 -20.61 -14.67
CA TYR A 560 9.51 -20.53 -15.77
C TYR A 560 10.23 -20.46 -17.13
N THR A 561 9.86 -21.34 -18.03
CA THR A 561 10.46 -21.46 -19.38
C THR A 561 9.45 -21.25 -20.52
N GLY A 562 8.18 -20.98 -20.19
CA GLY A 562 7.09 -20.79 -21.14
C GLY A 562 5.79 -21.48 -20.71
N ALA A 563 4.74 -21.38 -21.54
CA ALA A 563 3.38 -21.82 -21.22
C ALA A 563 3.20 -23.32 -20.92
N ALA A 564 4.20 -24.14 -21.16
CA ALA A 564 4.11 -25.60 -20.97
C ALA A 564 4.41 -26.06 -19.52
N THR A 565 4.80 -25.15 -18.61
CA THR A 565 5.15 -25.52 -17.23
C THR A 565 4.00 -25.10 -16.30
N PRO A 566 3.17 -26.04 -15.81
CA PRO A 566 1.97 -25.67 -15.04
C PRO A 566 2.29 -25.03 -13.67
N VAL A 567 3.45 -25.34 -13.07
CA VAL A 567 3.90 -24.78 -11.80
C VAL A 567 5.36 -24.36 -11.94
N ALA A 568 5.66 -23.06 -11.84
CA ALA A 568 7.00 -22.54 -12.02
C ALA A 568 7.23 -21.25 -11.20
N VAL A 569 8.49 -20.86 -11.01
CA VAL A 569 8.88 -19.59 -10.37
C VAL A 569 9.49 -18.67 -11.41
N ALA A 570 9.05 -17.41 -11.42
CA ALA A 570 9.64 -16.35 -12.23
C ALA A 570 10.10 -15.17 -11.37
N PRO A 571 11.08 -14.37 -11.83
CA PRO A 571 11.34 -13.08 -11.20
C PRO A 571 10.14 -12.16 -11.39
N GLU A 572 9.93 -11.27 -10.44
CA GLU A 572 9.03 -10.15 -10.63
C GLU A 572 9.71 -9.05 -11.47
N PRO A 573 8.93 -8.21 -12.18
CA PRO A 573 9.48 -7.08 -12.94
C PRO A 573 10.31 -6.13 -12.08
N GLY A 574 11.16 -5.33 -12.74
CA GLY A 574 11.96 -4.30 -12.07
C GLY A 574 13.32 -4.78 -11.54
N GLY A 575 13.66 -6.07 -11.67
CA GLY A 575 15.00 -6.57 -11.32
C GLY A 575 15.37 -6.49 -9.83
N THR A 576 14.39 -6.40 -8.94
CA THR A 576 14.56 -6.18 -7.50
C THR A 576 14.93 -7.46 -6.71
N GLY A 577 14.93 -8.61 -7.35
CA GLY A 577 15.15 -9.91 -6.70
C GLY A 577 13.87 -10.56 -6.15
N SER A 578 12.74 -9.88 -6.18
CA SER A 578 11.43 -10.44 -5.83
C SER A 578 10.99 -11.50 -6.83
N ARG A 579 10.16 -12.43 -6.38
CA ARG A 579 9.75 -13.60 -7.17
C ARG A 579 8.23 -13.80 -7.09
N ARG A 580 7.71 -14.51 -8.09
CA ARG A 580 6.33 -14.96 -8.15
C ARG A 580 6.25 -16.43 -8.51
N LEU A 581 5.26 -17.10 -7.97
CA LEU A 581 4.83 -18.43 -8.39
C LEU A 581 3.81 -18.26 -9.51
N LEU A 582 4.02 -18.98 -10.61
CA LEU A 582 3.13 -19.03 -11.75
C LEU A 582 2.39 -20.36 -11.77
N LEU A 583 1.08 -20.31 -11.92
CA LEU A 583 0.17 -21.44 -12.03
C LEU A 583 -0.58 -21.30 -13.35
N THR A 584 -0.21 -22.14 -14.33
CA THR A 584 -0.77 -22.08 -15.69
C THR A 584 -1.84 -23.16 -15.84
N ASP A 585 -3.08 -22.75 -16.03
CA ASP A 585 -4.18 -23.64 -16.39
C ASP A 585 -4.52 -23.52 -17.88
N THR A 586 -5.31 -24.46 -18.39
CA THR A 586 -5.79 -24.48 -19.78
C THR A 586 -7.31 -24.61 -19.87
N ASP A 587 -7.97 -24.74 -18.72
CA ASP A 587 -9.38 -25.10 -18.63
C ASP A 587 -10.22 -23.92 -18.14
N SER A 588 -11.00 -23.29 -19.02
CA SER A 588 -11.92 -22.22 -18.63
C SER A 588 -13.06 -22.72 -17.74
N GLY A 589 -13.36 -21.96 -16.69
CA GLY A 589 -14.45 -22.23 -15.74
C GLY A 589 -14.15 -23.36 -14.74
N ALA A 590 -12.99 -23.98 -14.81
CA ALA A 590 -12.57 -25.02 -13.89
C ALA A 590 -12.25 -24.48 -12.48
N LEU A 591 -12.43 -25.34 -11.48
CA LEU A 591 -12.06 -25.03 -10.10
C LEU A 591 -10.66 -25.53 -9.84
N HIS A 592 -9.79 -24.63 -9.39
CA HIS A 592 -8.38 -24.90 -9.10
C HIS A 592 -8.04 -24.57 -7.65
N TYR A 593 -6.95 -25.16 -7.17
CA TYR A 593 -6.36 -24.83 -5.88
C TYR A 593 -4.83 -24.90 -5.92
N ALA A 594 -4.19 -24.16 -5.03
CA ALA A 594 -2.75 -24.25 -4.82
C ALA A 594 -2.41 -23.99 -3.34
N LEU A 595 -1.86 -25.01 -2.69
CA LEU A 595 -1.19 -24.88 -1.40
C LEU A 595 0.28 -24.60 -1.67
N VAL A 596 0.82 -23.55 -1.07
CA VAL A 596 2.23 -23.19 -1.10
C VAL A 596 2.77 -23.24 0.33
N THR A 597 3.81 -24.01 0.59
CA THR A 597 4.40 -24.13 1.94
C THR A 597 5.91 -24.25 1.90
N ASN A 598 6.57 -23.87 3.00
CA ASN A 598 7.98 -24.09 3.26
C ASN A 598 8.21 -24.97 4.51
N GLY A 599 7.23 -25.82 4.86
CA GLY A 599 7.25 -26.61 6.08
C GLY A 599 8.17 -27.84 6.00
N ALA A 600 7.80 -28.84 5.23
CA ALA A 600 8.59 -30.06 5.10
C ALA A 600 9.80 -29.87 4.17
N THR A 601 10.94 -30.32 4.61
CA THR A 601 12.16 -30.38 3.76
C THR A 601 12.16 -31.70 3.01
N ALA A 602 12.11 -31.64 1.66
CA ALA A 602 12.12 -32.81 0.78
C ALA A 602 11.05 -33.88 1.14
N PRO A 603 9.74 -33.50 1.09
CA PRO A 603 8.67 -34.46 1.39
C PRO A 603 8.70 -35.65 0.43
N SER A 604 8.27 -36.82 0.91
CA SER A 604 8.17 -38.01 0.08
C SER A 604 7.09 -37.88 -1.00
N ALA A 605 7.22 -38.60 -2.11
CA ALA A 605 6.18 -38.62 -3.14
C ALA A 605 4.84 -39.09 -2.57
N ASP A 606 4.83 -40.10 -1.70
CA ASP A 606 3.64 -40.62 -1.06
C ASP A 606 2.91 -39.54 -0.22
N LEU A 607 3.65 -38.72 0.55
CA LEU A 607 3.10 -37.64 1.32
C LEU A 607 2.49 -36.57 0.42
N LEU A 608 3.16 -36.21 -0.68
CA LEU A 608 2.68 -35.24 -1.65
C LEU A 608 1.38 -35.69 -2.32
N ASP A 609 1.30 -36.93 -2.75
CA ASP A 609 0.12 -37.52 -3.39
C ASP A 609 -1.04 -37.63 -2.39
N ALA A 610 -0.77 -37.99 -1.15
CA ALA A 610 -1.76 -38.04 -0.08
C ALA A 610 -2.30 -36.62 0.25
N ALA A 611 -1.43 -35.63 0.40
CA ALA A 611 -1.83 -34.24 0.64
C ALA A 611 -2.62 -33.66 -0.53
N LYS A 612 -2.23 -33.96 -1.78
CA LYS A 612 -2.99 -33.59 -2.97
C LYS A 612 -4.40 -34.17 -2.97
N SER A 613 -4.52 -35.45 -2.62
CA SER A 613 -5.81 -36.14 -2.56
C SER A 613 -6.71 -35.58 -1.45
N GLU A 614 -6.14 -35.25 -0.29
CA GLU A 614 -6.87 -34.60 0.81
C GLU A 614 -7.38 -33.21 0.40
N LEU A 615 -6.54 -32.38 -0.22
CA LEU A 615 -6.93 -31.06 -0.69
C LEU A 615 -8.00 -31.12 -1.77
N ALA A 616 -7.86 -32.03 -2.74
CA ALA A 616 -8.87 -32.23 -3.79
C ALA A 616 -10.24 -32.57 -3.20
N ALA A 617 -10.27 -33.51 -2.24
CA ALA A 617 -11.50 -33.88 -1.55
C ALA A 617 -12.09 -32.72 -0.72
N TRP A 618 -11.20 -31.97 -0.03
CA TRP A 618 -11.63 -30.81 0.75
C TRP A 618 -12.19 -29.69 -0.14
N VAL A 619 -11.54 -29.36 -1.26
CA VAL A 619 -12.03 -28.36 -2.23
C VAL A 619 -13.39 -28.80 -2.78
N ALA A 620 -13.52 -30.04 -3.24
CA ALA A 620 -14.80 -30.57 -3.76
C ALA A 620 -15.95 -30.57 -2.74
N ALA A 621 -15.63 -30.59 -1.43
CA ALA A 621 -16.64 -30.54 -0.37
C ALA A 621 -17.12 -29.12 -0.04
N HIS A 622 -16.34 -28.08 -0.39
CA HIS A 622 -16.61 -26.71 0.04
C HIS A 622 -16.94 -25.75 -1.13
N PHE A 623 -16.66 -26.10 -2.40
CA PHE A 623 -16.85 -25.29 -3.60
C PHE A 623 -17.59 -26.04 -4.71
#